data_50c51b5337d4f728c4d017dbfa4b8016
#
_entry.id   50c51b5337d4f728c4d017dbfa4b8016
#
_cell.length_a   1.000
_cell.length_b   1.000
_cell.length_c   1.000
_cell.angle_alpha   90.00
_cell.angle_beta   90.00
_cell.angle_gamma   90.00
#
_symmetry.space_group_name_H-M   'P 1'
#
loop_
_entity.id
_entity.type
_entity.pdbx_description
1 polymer ?
#
loop_
_entity_poly.entity_id
_entity_poly.type
_entity_poly.pdbx_seq_one_letter_code
_entity_poly.pdbx_strand_id
1 'polypeptide(L)'
;MELNAKKDVLNALEGAYAAVKGGQIENLHGLSDHIVHSMSIYNDKEITNVAVAIYALAKIFETEKYKKHKKIKEFTKAVLSHMDDAIFALKRNDLEKYSNTLQMLFRDIEGFSKRIRFYIEDVLNFSKIKKSSKLYEHGLSLGQAAEATGVTKWELMPMTGETTTHEKFVEPIVDDEKKINLVRKLFKLK
;
A
#
# COMPACT_ATOMS: atom_id res chain seq x y z
N MET A 1 7.55 9.21 11.72
CA MET A 1 6.68 9.45 10.54
C MET A 1 6.89 10.87 10.04
N GLU A 2 7.26 11.04 8.78
CA GLU A 2 7.42 12.35 8.14
C GLU A 2 6.07 13.07 7.99
N LEU A 3 6.08 14.40 7.88
CA LEU A 3 4.85 15.21 7.84
C LEU A 3 3.93 14.83 6.66
N ASN A 4 4.51 14.64 5.48
CA ASN A 4 3.76 14.25 4.29
C ASN A 4 3.19 12.82 4.41
N ALA A 5 4.00 11.89 4.94
CA ALA A 5 3.58 10.54 5.25
C ALA A 5 2.39 10.52 6.23
N LYS A 6 2.44 11.36 7.26
CA LYS A 6 1.33 11.51 8.22
C LYS A 6 0.05 12.01 7.55
N LYS A 7 0.17 12.97 6.64
CA LYS A 7 -0.98 13.51 5.90
C LYS A 7 -1.61 12.46 5.01
N ASP A 8 -0.81 11.67 4.29
CA ASP A 8 -1.29 10.60 3.43
C ASP A 8 -2.00 9.51 4.24
N VAL A 9 -1.41 9.09 5.37
CA VAL A 9 -2.01 8.13 6.29
C VAL A 9 -3.34 8.64 6.84
N LEU A 10 -3.40 9.90 7.26
CA LEU A 10 -4.62 10.50 7.79
C LEU A 10 -5.73 10.54 6.72
N ASN A 11 -5.42 11.02 5.53
CA ASN A 11 -6.36 11.07 4.41
C ASN A 11 -6.88 9.67 4.04
N ALA A 12 -6.00 8.67 4.02
CA ALA A 12 -6.38 7.30 3.70
C ALA A 12 -7.30 6.69 4.77
N LEU A 13 -7.02 6.93 6.06
CA LEU A 13 -7.87 6.46 7.16
C LEU A 13 -9.22 7.16 7.18
N GLU A 14 -9.28 8.48 6.98
CA GLU A 14 -10.53 9.24 6.92
C GLU A 14 -11.38 8.81 5.73
N GLY A 15 -10.77 8.63 4.57
CA GLY A 15 -11.43 8.13 3.37
C GLY A 15 -11.98 6.71 3.56
N ALA A 16 -11.18 5.81 4.15
CA ALA A 16 -11.59 4.44 4.43
C ALA A 16 -12.72 4.38 5.49
N TYR A 17 -12.64 5.20 6.54
CA TYR A 17 -13.72 5.35 7.52
C TYR A 17 -15.03 5.77 6.84
N ALA A 18 -14.98 6.81 6.00
CA ALA A 18 -16.15 7.30 5.28
C ALA A 18 -16.72 6.23 4.33
N ALA A 19 -15.88 5.52 3.60
CA ALA A 19 -16.28 4.45 2.69
C ALA A 19 -16.97 3.29 3.42
N VAL A 20 -16.40 2.82 4.53
CA VAL A 20 -16.99 1.74 5.33
C VAL A 20 -18.31 2.19 5.97
N LYS A 21 -18.34 3.39 6.54
CA LYS A 21 -19.55 3.95 7.18
C LYS A 21 -20.69 4.20 6.19
N GLY A 22 -20.35 4.65 4.98
CA GLY A 22 -21.30 4.92 3.91
C GLY A 22 -21.67 3.71 3.06
N GLY A 23 -21.02 2.55 3.27
CA GLY A 23 -21.21 1.35 2.45
C GLY A 23 -20.65 1.45 1.04
N GLN A 24 -19.80 2.44 0.76
CA GLN A 24 -19.18 2.68 -0.55
C GLN A 24 -17.85 1.92 -0.66
N ILE A 25 -17.95 0.60 -0.65
CA ILE A 25 -16.77 -0.30 -0.53
C ILE A 25 -15.84 -0.20 -1.76
N GLU A 26 -16.38 0.11 -2.92
CA GLU A 26 -15.61 0.36 -4.15
C GLU A 26 -14.54 1.46 -3.97
N ASN A 27 -14.80 2.44 -3.12
CA ASN A 27 -13.84 3.51 -2.85
C ASN A 27 -12.60 3.02 -2.08
N LEU A 28 -12.69 1.91 -1.35
CA LEU A 28 -11.55 1.33 -0.63
C LEU A 28 -10.42 0.89 -1.56
N HIS A 29 -10.72 0.46 -2.78
CA HIS A 29 -9.68 0.08 -3.75
C HIS A 29 -8.86 1.29 -4.18
N GLY A 30 -9.50 2.38 -4.55
CA GLY A 30 -8.81 3.62 -4.91
C GLY A 30 -7.94 4.16 -3.78
N LEU A 31 -8.43 4.07 -2.53
CA LEU A 31 -7.66 4.45 -1.34
C LEU A 31 -6.49 3.50 -1.08
N SER A 32 -6.68 2.20 -1.27
CA SER A 32 -5.61 1.21 -1.17
C SER A 32 -4.52 1.49 -2.20
N ASP A 33 -4.87 1.74 -3.44
CA ASP A 33 -3.92 2.07 -4.50
C ASP A 33 -3.15 3.36 -4.22
N HIS A 34 -3.84 4.38 -3.71
CA HIS A 34 -3.20 5.64 -3.33
C HIS A 34 -2.19 5.45 -2.20
N ILE A 35 -2.56 4.77 -1.12
CA ILE A 35 -1.66 4.56 0.02
C ILE A 35 -0.50 3.61 -0.31
N VAL A 36 -0.70 2.62 -1.19
CA VAL A 36 0.38 1.77 -1.71
C VAL A 36 1.36 2.60 -2.56
N HIS A 37 0.87 3.60 -3.29
CA HIS A 37 1.73 4.55 -3.98
C HIS A 37 2.59 5.35 -2.98
N SER A 38 2.01 5.92 -1.93
CA SER A 38 2.74 6.61 -0.86
C SER A 38 3.74 5.69 -0.17
N MET A 39 3.39 4.42 0.08
CA MET A 39 4.30 3.39 0.59
C MET A 39 5.51 3.19 -0.32
N SER A 40 5.33 3.29 -1.65
CA SER A 40 6.44 3.19 -2.61
C SER A 40 7.43 4.36 -2.52
N ILE A 41 7.00 5.50 -2.02
CA ILE A 41 7.82 6.71 -1.89
C ILE A 41 8.53 6.75 -0.53
N TYR A 42 7.78 6.56 0.55
CA TYR A 42 8.25 6.91 1.90
C TYR A 42 8.83 5.73 2.66
N ASN A 43 8.80 4.53 2.29
CA ASN A 43 9.33 3.36 3.02
C ASN A 43 9.08 3.42 4.55
N ASP A 44 7.89 3.90 4.95
CA ASP A 44 7.48 4.10 6.34
C ASP A 44 6.59 2.92 6.78
N LYS A 45 6.88 2.39 7.98
CA LYS A 45 6.14 1.24 8.53
C LYS A 45 4.66 1.55 8.75
N GLU A 46 4.33 2.76 9.16
CA GLU A 46 2.95 3.14 9.46
C GLU A 46 2.12 3.27 8.17
N ILE A 47 2.72 3.76 7.08
CA ILE A 47 2.10 3.73 5.75
C ILE A 47 1.83 2.30 5.31
N THR A 48 2.82 1.41 5.51
CA THR A 48 2.67 -0.02 5.20
C THR A 48 1.52 -0.65 5.97
N ASN A 49 1.44 -0.39 7.27
CA ASN A 49 0.37 -0.90 8.11
C ASN A 49 -1.01 -0.44 7.62
N VAL A 50 -1.17 0.85 7.33
CA VAL A 50 -2.45 1.39 6.85
C VAL A 50 -2.81 0.85 5.46
N ALA A 51 -1.83 0.73 4.54
CA ALA A 51 -2.05 0.13 3.24
C ALA A 51 -2.59 -1.31 3.36
N VAL A 52 -1.97 -2.13 4.21
CA VAL A 52 -2.42 -3.50 4.46
C VAL A 52 -3.81 -3.54 5.09
N ALA A 53 -4.09 -2.66 6.06
CA ALA A 53 -5.39 -2.62 6.72
C ALA A 53 -6.51 -2.27 5.72
N ILE A 54 -6.34 -1.21 4.91
CA ILE A 54 -7.34 -0.78 3.92
C ILE A 54 -7.54 -1.85 2.86
N TYR A 55 -6.47 -2.46 2.34
CA TYR A 55 -6.56 -3.55 1.37
C TYR A 55 -7.32 -4.77 1.94
N ALA A 56 -7.00 -5.16 3.17
CA ALA A 56 -7.67 -6.27 3.85
C ALA A 56 -9.17 -5.99 4.04
N LEU A 57 -9.52 -4.77 4.45
CA LEU A 57 -10.91 -4.34 4.60
C LEU A 57 -11.66 -4.36 3.25
N ALA A 58 -11.04 -3.87 2.17
CA ALA A 58 -11.61 -3.96 0.83
C ALA A 58 -11.94 -5.41 0.47
N LYS A 59 -10.97 -6.33 0.63
CA LYS A 59 -11.16 -7.76 0.35
C LYS A 59 -12.23 -8.43 1.22
N ILE A 60 -12.33 -8.05 2.49
CA ILE A 60 -13.36 -8.58 3.39
C ILE A 60 -14.75 -8.08 2.96
N PHE A 61 -14.92 -6.78 2.79
CA PHE A 61 -16.21 -6.19 2.48
C PHE A 61 -16.71 -6.50 1.07
N GLU A 62 -15.83 -6.82 0.11
CA GLU A 62 -16.22 -7.29 -1.22
C GLU A 62 -16.71 -8.73 -1.25
N THR A 63 -16.13 -9.58 -0.39
CA THR A 63 -16.35 -11.02 -0.46
C THR A 63 -17.76 -11.36 0.05
N GLU A 64 -18.62 -11.91 -0.80
CA GLU A 64 -20.00 -12.28 -0.49
C GLU A 64 -20.12 -13.19 0.74
N LYS A 65 -19.15 -14.10 0.94
CA LYS A 65 -19.09 -14.96 2.13
C LYS A 65 -19.03 -14.14 3.41
N TYR A 66 -18.25 -13.05 3.41
CA TYR A 66 -18.10 -12.21 4.60
C TYR A 66 -19.27 -11.25 4.77
N LYS A 67 -19.86 -10.72 3.68
CA LYS A 67 -21.06 -9.89 3.74
C LYS A 67 -22.22 -10.61 4.44
N LYS A 68 -22.36 -11.92 4.19
CA LYS A 68 -23.40 -12.77 4.80
C LYS A 68 -23.02 -13.34 6.16
N HIS A 69 -21.83 -13.03 6.67
CA HIS A 69 -21.37 -13.55 7.94
C HIS A 69 -22.14 -12.92 9.11
N LYS A 70 -22.66 -13.77 10.05
CA LYS A 70 -23.47 -13.28 11.17
C LYS A 70 -22.84 -12.19 12.03
N LYS A 71 -21.52 -12.15 12.12
CA LYS A 71 -20.76 -11.17 12.89
C LYS A 71 -20.30 -9.95 12.07
N ILE A 72 -20.74 -9.79 10.82
CA ILE A 72 -20.27 -8.68 9.97
C ILE A 72 -20.61 -7.31 10.57
N LYS A 73 -21.78 -7.16 11.18
CA LYS A 73 -22.19 -5.90 11.83
C LYS A 73 -21.33 -5.54 13.02
N GLU A 74 -20.99 -6.53 13.86
CA GLU A 74 -20.10 -6.35 15.02
C GLU A 74 -18.69 -6.00 14.56
N PHE A 75 -18.18 -6.72 13.56
CA PHE A 75 -16.89 -6.44 12.94
C PHE A 75 -16.83 -5.03 12.35
N THR A 76 -17.83 -4.63 11.56
CA THR A 76 -17.89 -3.27 10.98
C THR A 76 -17.90 -2.20 12.07
N LYS A 77 -18.64 -2.42 13.16
CA LYS A 77 -18.66 -1.47 14.29
C LYS A 77 -17.30 -1.35 14.97
N ALA A 78 -16.61 -2.46 15.20
CA ALA A 78 -15.27 -2.48 15.79
C ALA A 78 -14.25 -1.77 14.87
N VAL A 79 -14.27 -2.09 13.58
CA VAL A 79 -13.42 -1.43 12.57
C VAL A 79 -13.63 0.08 12.57
N LEU A 80 -14.87 0.56 12.52
CA LEU A 80 -15.17 2.00 12.55
C LEU A 80 -14.68 2.65 13.84
N SER A 81 -14.87 2.00 15.00
CA SER A 81 -14.37 2.52 16.28
C SER A 81 -12.84 2.67 16.26
N HIS A 82 -12.11 1.63 15.84
CA HIS A 82 -10.65 1.68 15.81
C HIS A 82 -10.12 2.67 14.77
N MET A 83 -10.78 2.82 13.62
CA MET A 83 -10.39 3.85 12.64
C MET A 83 -10.58 5.26 13.18
N ASP A 84 -11.69 5.53 13.86
CA ASP A 84 -11.96 6.84 14.47
C ASP A 84 -10.93 7.17 15.56
N ASP A 85 -10.64 6.21 16.45
CA ASP A 85 -9.61 6.35 17.48
C ASP A 85 -8.21 6.58 16.89
N ALA A 86 -7.86 5.88 15.80
CA ALA A 86 -6.58 6.05 15.11
C ALA A 86 -6.47 7.44 14.47
N ILE A 87 -7.52 7.91 13.80
CA ILE A 87 -7.62 9.25 13.22
C ILE A 87 -7.46 10.32 14.31
N PHE A 88 -8.17 10.16 15.42
CA PHE A 88 -8.11 11.08 16.55
C PHE A 88 -6.70 11.14 17.17
N ALA A 89 -6.07 9.99 17.37
CA ALA A 89 -4.71 9.90 17.90
C ALA A 89 -3.69 10.57 16.97
N LEU A 90 -3.78 10.32 15.66
CA LEU A 90 -2.91 10.97 14.67
C LEU A 90 -3.07 12.49 14.64
N LYS A 91 -4.31 13.00 14.70
CA LYS A 91 -4.57 14.44 14.72
C LYS A 91 -3.92 15.10 15.94
N ARG A 92 -3.89 14.41 17.08
CA ARG A 92 -3.26 14.87 18.31
C ARG A 92 -1.77 14.57 18.42
N ASN A 93 -1.19 13.96 17.39
CA ASN A 93 0.21 13.53 17.37
C ASN A 93 0.57 12.49 18.45
N ASP A 94 -0.42 11.73 18.92
CA ASP A 94 -0.27 10.63 19.88
C ASP A 94 0.05 9.33 19.11
N LEU A 95 1.34 9.16 18.79
CA LEU A 95 1.79 8.03 17.97
C LEU A 95 1.71 6.70 18.72
N GLU A 96 1.80 6.71 20.05
CA GLU A 96 1.67 5.49 20.84
C GLU A 96 0.24 4.97 20.80
N LYS A 97 -0.73 5.83 21.09
CA LYS A 97 -2.15 5.49 21.02
C LYS A 97 -2.54 5.07 19.60
N TYR A 98 -2.04 5.75 18.58
CA TYR A 98 -2.25 5.39 17.18
C TYR A 98 -1.75 3.98 16.87
N SER A 99 -0.51 3.65 17.24
CA SER A 99 0.08 2.34 17.01
C SER A 99 -0.70 1.21 17.72
N ASN A 100 -1.09 1.45 18.97
CA ASN A 100 -1.88 0.50 19.74
C ASN A 100 -3.26 0.26 19.11
N THR A 101 -3.90 1.33 18.63
CA THR A 101 -5.21 1.24 17.98
C THR A 101 -5.13 0.48 16.65
N LEU A 102 -4.08 0.71 15.86
CA LEU A 102 -3.86 -0.07 14.64
C LEU A 102 -3.64 -1.56 14.93
N GLN A 103 -2.93 -1.90 15.99
CA GLN A 103 -2.77 -3.30 16.40
C GLN A 103 -4.12 -3.95 16.75
N MET A 104 -5.04 -3.21 17.39
CA MET A 104 -6.39 -3.71 17.66
C MET A 104 -7.17 -3.94 16.36
N LEU A 105 -7.11 -2.99 15.42
CA LEU A 105 -7.70 -3.14 14.10
C LEU A 105 -7.18 -4.39 13.37
N PHE A 106 -5.88 -4.65 13.41
CA PHE A 106 -5.29 -5.84 12.81
C PHE A 106 -5.77 -7.14 13.47
N ARG A 107 -5.91 -7.16 14.80
CA ARG A 107 -6.45 -8.32 15.53
C ARG A 107 -7.89 -8.62 15.11
N ASP A 108 -8.72 -7.58 14.93
CA ASP A 108 -10.09 -7.76 14.46
C ASP A 108 -10.13 -8.30 13.03
N ILE A 109 -9.29 -7.76 12.14
CA ILE A 109 -9.16 -8.24 10.75
C ILE A 109 -8.72 -9.71 10.74
N GLU A 110 -7.70 -10.07 11.50
CA GLU A 110 -7.18 -11.45 11.60
C GLU A 110 -8.22 -12.41 12.18
N GLY A 111 -8.92 -11.99 13.23
CA GLY A 111 -10.00 -12.75 13.84
C GLY A 111 -11.18 -12.99 12.91
N PHE A 112 -11.44 -12.04 11.99
CA PHE A 112 -12.53 -12.15 11.01
C PHE A 112 -12.10 -12.87 9.73
N SER A 113 -10.88 -12.65 9.25
CA SER A 113 -10.33 -13.28 8.04
C SER A 113 -8.93 -13.85 8.27
N LYS A 114 -8.82 -15.18 8.20
CA LYS A 114 -7.52 -15.88 8.27
C LYS A 114 -6.60 -15.63 7.05
N ARG A 115 -7.07 -14.86 6.07
CA ARG A 115 -6.30 -14.53 4.85
C ARG A 115 -5.42 -13.29 4.99
N ILE A 116 -5.35 -12.66 6.16
CA ILE A 116 -4.56 -11.44 6.37
C ILE A 116 -3.11 -11.58 5.90
N ARG A 117 -2.51 -12.76 6.05
CA ARG A 117 -1.14 -13.04 5.61
C ARG A 117 -0.98 -12.85 4.09
N PHE A 118 -1.92 -13.38 3.30
CA PHE A 118 -1.91 -13.18 1.84
C PHE A 118 -2.13 -11.71 1.47
N TYR A 119 -2.97 -10.99 2.19
CA TYR A 119 -3.18 -9.57 1.96
C TYR A 119 -1.91 -8.74 2.22
N ILE A 120 -1.12 -9.12 3.22
CA ILE A 120 0.19 -8.49 3.48
C ILE A 120 1.15 -8.74 2.30
N GLU A 121 1.24 -9.98 1.85
CA GLU A 121 2.09 -10.36 0.70
C GLU A 121 1.69 -9.61 -0.57
N ASP A 122 0.39 -9.54 -0.87
CA ASP A 122 -0.15 -8.80 -2.01
C ASP A 122 0.24 -7.32 -1.97
N VAL A 123 0.02 -6.63 -0.84
CA VAL A 123 0.32 -5.20 -0.68
C VAL A 123 1.81 -4.93 -0.80
N LEU A 124 2.65 -5.77 -0.21
CA LEU A 124 4.11 -5.65 -0.34
C LEU A 124 4.56 -5.81 -1.80
N ASN A 125 3.96 -6.75 -2.52
CA ASN A 125 4.27 -6.97 -3.93
C ASN A 125 3.83 -5.78 -4.80
N PHE A 126 2.61 -5.28 -4.62
CA PHE A 126 2.14 -4.07 -5.33
C PHE A 126 3.06 -2.88 -5.08
N SER A 127 3.51 -2.68 -3.84
CA SER A 127 4.45 -1.60 -3.52
C SER A 127 5.78 -1.74 -4.25
N LYS A 128 6.33 -2.96 -4.35
CA LYS A 128 7.56 -3.22 -5.11
C LYS A 128 7.38 -2.91 -6.59
N ILE A 129 6.28 -3.37 -7.20
CA ILE A 129 5.97 -3.10 -8.60
C ILE A 129 5.84 -1.59 -8.86
N LYS A 130 5.14 -0.86 -7.99
CA LYS A 130 5.01 0.61 -8.11
C LYS A 130 6.36 1.33 -7.96
N LYS A 131 7.24 0.86 -7.07
CA LYS A 131 8.62 1.37 -6.97
C LYS A 131 9.40 1.12 -8.27
N SER A 132 9.32 -0.08 -8.82
CA SER A 132 9.96 -0.44 -10.09
C SER A 132 9.48 0.45 -11.24
N SER A 133 8.17 0.66 -11.37
CA SER A 133 7.61 1.52 -12.40
C SER A 133 8.17 2.94 -12.32
N LYS A 134 8.29 3.50 -11.11
CA LYS A 134 8.92 4.81 -10.92
C LYS A 134 10.40 4.83 -11.32
N LEU A 135 11.16 3.79 -10.99
CA LEU A 135 12.56 3.69 -11.40
C LEU A 135 12.70 3.66 -12.92
N TYR A 136 11.80 2.94 -13.60
CA TYR A 136 11.71 2.92 -15.05
C TYR A 136 11.36 4.30 -15.62
N GLU A 137 10.37 5.00 -15.08
CA GLU A 137 10.00 6.39 -15.45
C GLU A 137 11.18 7.37 -15.28
N HIS A 138 12.07 7.12 -14.33
CA HIS A 138 13.29 7.89 -14.10
C HIS A 138 14.49 7.45 -14.97
N GLY A 139 14.27 6.60 -15.96
CA GLY A 139 15.23 6.29 -17.00
C GLY A 139 16.07 5.03 -16.76
N LEU A 140 15.73 4.17 -15.80
CA LEU A 140 16.31 2.85 -15.73
C LEU A 140 15.68 1.95 -16.80
N SER A 141 16.43 0.96 -17.30
CA SER A 141 15.82 -0.07 -18.15
C SER A 141 14.83 -0.92 -17.35
N LEU A 142 13.88 -1.57 -18.04
CA LEU A 142 12.91 -2.48 -17.41
C LEU A 142 13.61 -3.55 -16.55
N GLY A 143 14.74 -4.10 -17.05
CA GLY A 143 15.52 -5.10 -16.32
C GLY A 143 16.15 -4.56 -15.05
N GLN A 144 16.77 -3.39 -15.11
CA GLN A 144 17.42 -2.73 -13.96
C GLN A 144 16.40 -2.32 -12.91
N ALA A 145 15.24 -1.78 -13.32
CA ALA A 145 14.16 -1.41 -12.40
C ALA A 145 13.60 -2.63 -11.67
N ALA A 146 13.38 -3.74 -12.38
CA ALA A 146 12.89 -4.99 -11.81
C ALA A 146 13.92 -5.59 -10.83
N GLU A 147 15.20 -5.67 -11.22
CA GLU A 147 16.28 -6.17 -10.36
C GLU A 147 16.45 -5.35 -9.08
N ALA A 148 16.41 -4.01 -9.19
CA ALA A 148 16.58 -3.10 -8.05
C ALA A 148 15.51 -3.28 -6.96
N THR A 149 14.34 -3.80 -7.28
CA THR A 149 13.23 -3.95 -6.34
C THR A 149 12.87 -5.42 -6.05
N GLY A 150 13.50 -6.35 -6.75
CA GLY A 150 13.28 -7.78 -6.59
C GLY A 150 11.93 -8.26 -7.14
N VAL A 151 11.40 -7.58 -8.17
CA VAL A 151 10.24 -8.04 -8.96
C VAL A 151 10.72 -8.63 -10.28
N THR A 152 9.86 -9.38 -10.97
CA THR A 152 10.14 -9.88 -12.31
C THR A 152 9.81 -8.82 -13.37
N LYS A 153 10.47 -8.91 -14.54
CA LYS A 153 10.11 -8.05 -15.68
C LYS A 153 8.64 -8.22 -16.08
N TRP A 154 8.12 -9.44 -15.99
CA TRP A 154 6.72 -9.76 -16.33
C TRP A 154 5.71 -9.06 -15.42
N GLU A 155 6.01 -8.96 -14.13
CA GLU A 155 5.17 -8.23 -13.16
C GLU A 155 5.22 -6.72 -13.40
N LEU A 156 6.34 -6.20 -13.90
CA LEU A 156 6.52 -4.78 -14.14
C LEU A 156 5.92 -4.30 -15.47
N MET A 157 6.00 -5.12 -16.54
CA MET A 157 5.55 -4.77 -17.88
C MET A 157 4.13 -4.16 -17.96
N PRO A 158 3.10 -4.68 -17.29
CA PRO A 158 1.76 -4.09 -17.35
C PRO A 158 1.70 -2.65 -16.81
N MET A 159 2.61 -2.28 -15.92
CA MET A 159 2.63 -0.94 -15.31
C MET A 159 3.44 0.07 -16.11
N THR A 160 4.31 -0.39 -17.02
CA THR A 160 5.15 0.48 -17.86
C THR A 160 4.57 0.75 -19.22
N GLY A 161 3.44 0.12 -19.57
CA GLY A 161 2.81 0.23 -20.89
C GLY A 161 3.60 -0.48 -22.01
N GLU A 162 4.66 -1.20 -21.67
CA GLU A 162 5.40 -2.01 -22.64
C GLU A 162 4.63 -3.31 -22.93
N THR A 163 3.85 -3.28 -23.98
CA THR A 163 3.46 -4.50 -24.67
C THR A 163 4.67 -5.01 -25.46
N THR A 164 4.86 -6.31 -25.52
CA THR A 164 5.99 -7.11 -26.03
C THR A 164 6.58 -6.74 -27.42
N THR A 165 6.29 -5.59 -28.01
CA THR A 165 6.60 -5.26 -29.41
C THR A 165 7.61 -4.14 -29.63
N HIS A 166 8.08 -3.44 -28.61
CA HIS A 166 9.11 -2.41 -28.83
C HIS A 166 10.14 -2.39 -27.69
N GLU A 167 11.14 -3.27 -27.77
CA GLU A 167 12.48 -2.89 -27.32
C GLU A 167 12.96 -1.75 -28.25
N LYS A 168 12.64 -0.51 -27.88
CA LYS A 168 13.45 0.61 -28.36
C LYS A 168 14.83 0.39 -27.74
N PHE A 169 15.81 0.07 -28.58
CA PHE A 169 17.22 0.14 -28.23
C PHE A 169 17.47 1.55 -27.70
N VAL A 170 17.44 1.70 -26.39
CA VAL A 170 18.04 2.85 -25.73
C VAL A 170 19.52 2.54 -25.74
N GLU A 171 20.31 3.30 -26.50
CA GLU A 171 21.77 3.20 -26.43
C GLU A 171 22.19 3.24 -24.96
N PRO A 172 23.15 2.37 -24.56
CA PRO A 172 23.61 2.35 -23.16
C PRO A 172 24.23 3.71 -22.83
N ILE A 173 23.49 4.52 -22.10
CA ILE A 173 24.02 5.79 -21.57
C ILE A 173 25.03 5.40 -20.50
N VAL A 174 26.29 5.72 -20.80
CA VAL A 174 27.46 5.55 -19.94
C VAL A 174 27.14 5.99 -18.51
N ASP A 175 27.32 5.07 -17.57
CA ASP A 175 27.29 5.25 -16.10
C ASP A 175 26.02 4.79 -15.36
N ASP A 176 25.54 3.59 -15.69
CA ASP A 176 24.39 2.96 -15.00
C ASP A 176 24.62 2.67 -13.51
N GLU A 177 25.87 2.36 -13.10
CA GLU A 177 26.18 2.13 -11.68
C GLU A 177 25.97 3.37 -10.80
N LYS A 178 26.31 4.56 -11.31
CA LYS A 178 26.08 5.80 -10.54
C LYS A 178 24.60 6.12 -10.42
N LYS A 179 23.82 5.86 -11.47
CA LYS A 179 22.36 6.03 -11.44
C LYS A 179 21.71 5.05 -10.48
N ILE A 180 22.10 3.78 -10.54
CA ILE A 180 21.59 2.74 -9.63
C ILE A 180 21.95 3.09 -8.18
N ASN A 181 23.18 3.54 -7.91
CA ASN A 181 23.61 3.93 -6.58
C ASN A 181 22.90 5.21 -6.08
N LEU A 182 22.64 6.18 -6.97
CA LEU A 182 21.84 7.36 -6.65
C LEU A 182 20.41 6.97 -6.29
N VAL A 183 19.83 6.09 -7.07
CA VAL A 183 18.46 5.59 -6.85
C VAL A 183 18.37 4.76 -5.57
N ARG A 184 19.33 3.84 -5.32
CA ARG A 184 19.40 3.10 -4.05
C ARG A 184 19.47 4.05 -2.85
N LYS A 185 20.27 5.12 -2.97
CA LYS A 185 20.42 6.12 -1.91
C LYS A 185 19.15 6.94 -1.70
N LEU A 186 18.47 7.35 -2.77
CA LEU A 186 17.19 8.09 -2.74
C LEU A 186 16.05 7.28 -2.14
N PHE A 187 15.97 6.00 -2.50
CA PHE A 187 14.88 5.10 -2.07
C PHE A 187 15.25 4.23 -0.88
N LYS A 188 16.45 4.42 -0.26
CA LYS A 188 16.95 3.61 0.87
C LYS A 188 16.86 2.10 0.62
N LEU A 189 17.11 1.67 -0.62
CA LEU A 189 17.19 0.26 -0.98
C LEU A 189 18.55 -0.29 -0.55
N LYS A 190 18.56 -1.51 0.01
CA LYS A 190 19.81 -2.25 0.34
C LYS A 190 20.36 -2.95 -0.89
#